data_2b6f79b81573663ecbfb83dd7605d4b6
#
_entry.id   2b6f79b81573663ecbfb83dd7605d4b6
#
_cell.length_a   1.000
_cell.length_b   1.000
_cell.length_c   1.000
_cell.angle_alpha   90.00
_cell.angle_beta   90.00
_cell.angle_gamma   90.00
#
_symmetry.space_group_name_H-M   'P 1'
#
loop_
_entity.id
_entity.type
_entity.pdbx_description
1 polymer ?
#
loop_
_entity_poly.entity_id
_entity_poly.type
_entity_poly.pdbx_seq_one_letter_code
_entity_poly.pdbx_strand_id
1 'polypeptide(L)'
;MPEHWTRNHLDVIARLGWVEEPTPLLSCDEEASRRALASLTIKRDDLTSPLVGGTKTRKLDFLLASPEWQGQKKWASVGAIGSGHLVALAAAAKELEAHLDAHMFWEPISQGVKENLAFVAGGPTTIRYYGNRISMVLRRPRLVSGGIIGGAKVVPPGASSPIGTLGLVRAGLELADQVAAGELPSPDHLYVAYGSGG
;
A
#
# COMPACT_ATOMS: atom_id res chain seq x y z
N MET A 1 21.91 0.52 24.80
CA MET A 1 21.16 -0.11 23.68
C MET A 1 20.12 0.89 23.27
N PRO A 2 19.89 1.20 21.99
CA PRO A 2 18.76 2.02 21.61
C PRO A 2 17.49 1.32 22.11
N GLU A 3 16.57 2.08 22.69
CA GLU A 3 15.26 1.57 23.08
C GLU A 3 14.62 0.88 21.88
N HIS A 4 14.19 -0.36 22.04
CA HIS A 4 13.54 -1.10 20.98
C HIS A 4 12.23 -0.40 20.63
N TRP A 5 12.02 -0.08 19.36
CA TRP A 5 10.75 0.42 18.88
C TRP A 5 9.66 -0.62 19.17
N THR A 6 8.58 -0.16 19.79
CA THR A 6 7.39 -0.96 20.06
C THR A 6 6.18 -0.36 19.36
N ARG A 7 5.09 -1.10 19.27
CA ARG A 7 3.82 -0.58 18.70
C ARG A 7 3.37 0.71 19.38
N ASN A 8 3.56 0.82 20.69
CA ASN A 8 3.18 2.00 21.47
C ASN A 8 3.84 3.30 20.95
N HIS A 9 5.06 3.22 20.43
CA HIS A 9 5.73 4.38 19.81
C HIS A 9 5.03 4.85 18.53
N LEU A 10 4.34 3.96 17.83
CA LEU A 10 3.57 4.29 16.63
C LEU A 10 2.13 4.70 16.94
N ASP A 11 1.59 4.33 18.11
CA ASP A 11 0.21 4.62 18.49
C ASP A 11 -0.04 6.11 18.76
N VAL A 12 1.01 6.88 19.04
CA VAL A 12 0.95 8.35 19.17
C VAL A 12 0.93 9.08 17.84
N ILE A 13 1.24 8.38 16.74
CA ILE A 13 1.24 8.95 15.39
C ILE A 13 -0.15 8.80 14.77
N ALA A 14 -0.68 9.90 14.25
CA ALA A 14 -2.02 9.92 13.66
C ALA A 14 -2.19 8.88 12.55
N ARG A 15 -3.31 8.15 12.59
CA ARG A 15 -3.75 7.17 11.60
C ARG A 15 -5.23 7.39 11.28
N LEU A 16 -5.66 6.95 10.10
CA LEU A 16 -7.07 6.94 9.72
C LEU A 16 -7.86 5.79 10.37
N GLY A 17 -7.15 4.75 10.81
CA GLY A 17 -7.77 3.57 11.43
C GLY A 17 -8.37 2.60 10.43
N TRP A 18 -7.89 2.57 9.19
CA TRP A 18 -8.38 1.67 8.15
C TRP A 18 -7.82 0.25 8.23
N VAL A 19 -6.74 0.08 8.96
CA VAL A 19 -6.04 -1.20 9.08
C VAL A 19 -6.58 -1.99 10.25
N GLU A 20 -7.13 -3.18 9.96
CA GLU A 20 -7.52 -4.17 10.95
C GLU A 20 -6.31 -5.01 11.34
N GLU A 21 -6.00 -5.04 12.64
CA GLU A 21 -4.84 -5.72 13.21
C GLU A 21 -5.26 -6.60 14.40
N PRO A 22 -4.60 -7.77 14.58
CA PRO A 22 -3.58 -8.36 13.70
C PRO A 22 -4.20 -9.02 12.47
N THR A 23 -3.49 -8.95 11.31
CA THR A 23 -3.90 -9.72 10.14
C THR A 23 -3.69 -11.21 10.38
N PRO A 24 -4.59 -12.09 9.86
CA PRO A 24 -4.48 -13.52 10.08
C PRO A 24 -3.20 -14.15 9.53
N LEU A 25 -2.80 -15.25 10.15
CA LEU A 25 -1.74 -16.12 9.69
C LEU A 25 -2.36 -17.37 9.07
N LEU A 26 -1.93 -17.75 7.87
CA LEU A 26 -2.36 -18.95 7.16
C LEU A 26 -1.21 -19.93 7.06
N SER A 27 -1.32 -21.12 7.71
CA SER A 27 -0.39 -22.22 7.48
C SER A 27 -0.61 -22.82 6.09
N CYS A 28 0.51 -23.11 5.41
CA CYS A 28 0.53 -23.72 4.08
C CYS A 28 1.29 -25.06 4.12
N ASP A 29 0.84 -26.00 4.93
CA ASP A 29 1.55 -27.27 5.26
C ASP A 29 1.77 -28.14 4.02
N GLU A 30 0.81 -28.20 3.11
CA GLU A 30 0.94 -28.96 1.86
C GLU A 30 2.05 -28.40 0.98
N GLU A 31 2.09 -27.07 0.82
CA GLU A 31 3.13 -26.41 0.01
C GLU A 31 4.50 -26.46 0.72
N ALA A 32 4.54 -26.38 2.05
CA ALA A 32 5.74 -26.57 2.83
C ALA A 32 6.32 -27.97 2.58
N SER A 33 5.49 -29.00 2.64
CA SER A 33 5.88 -30.40 2.39
C SER A 33 6.42 -30.62 0.97
N ARG A 34 5.75 -30.02 -0.04
CA ARG A 34 6.21 -30.09 -1.45
C ARG A 34 7.59 -29.48 -1.64
N ARG A 35 7.95 -28.49 -0.84
CA ARG A 35 9.23 -27.76 -0.91
C ARG A 35 10.27 -28.22 0.09
N ALA A 36 10.00 -29.29 0.84
CA ALA A 36 10.85 -29.78 1.93
C ALA A 36 11.19 -28.69 2.98
N LEU A 37 10.23 -27.84 3.29
CA LEU A 37 10.31 -26.82 4.34
C LEU A 37 9.72 -27.40 5.64
N ALA A 38 10.26 -26.99 6.78
CA ALA A 38 9.71 -27.34 8.09
C ALA A 38 8.32 -26.71 8.30
N SER A 39 8.13 -25.48 7.85
CA SER A 39 6.84 -24.79 7.84
C SER A 39 6.81 -23.68 6.77
N LEU A 40 5.61 -23.31 6.34
CA LEU A 40 5.39 -22.14 5.49
C LEU A 40 4.12 -21.44 5.98
N THR A 41 4.25 -20.17 6.34
CA THR A 41 3.12 -19.36 6.81
C THR A 41 2.98 -18.11 5.96
N ILE A 42 1.77 -17.78 5.58
CA ILE A 42 1.42 -16.54 4.87
C ILE A 42 0.72 -15.60 5.84
N LYS A 43 1.29 -14.40 6.03
CA LYS A 43 0.59 -13.30 6.68
C LYS A 43 -0.38 -12.66 5.70
N ARG A 44 -1.67 -12.71 6.03
CA ARG A 44 -2.79 -12.34 5.14
C ARG A 44 -2.98 -10.83 5.07
N ASP A 45 -1.97 -10.13 4.54
CA ASP A 45 -2.07 -8.66 4.35
C ASP A 45 -3.11 -8.23 3.31
N ASP A 46 -3.61 -9.14 2.51
CA ASP A 46 -4.79 -8.94 1.67
C ASP A 46 -6.09 -8.71 2.48
N LEU A 47 -6.08 -9.05 3.77
CA LEU A 47 -7.19 -8.85 4.71
C LEU A 47 -6.95 -7.67 5.66
N THR A 48 -6.04 -6.75 5.35
CA THR A 48 -5.72 -5.60 6.21
C THR A 48 -6.84 -4.60 6.37
N SER A 49 -7.79 -4.56 5.44
CA SER A 49 -8.83 -3.52 5.46
C SER A 49 -10.06 -3.94 4.67
N PRO A 50 -11.26 -3.60 5.14
CA PRO A 50 -12.49 -3.80 4.38
C PRO A 50 -12.58 -2.88 3.15
N LEU A 51 -11.81 -1.79 3.11
CA LEU A 51 -11.79 -0.89 1.95
C LEU A 51 -11.05 -1.55 0.77
N VAL A 52 -9.80 -1.84 0.96
CA VAL A 52 -8.91 -2.56 0.03
C VAL A 52 -7.75 -3.12 0.84
N GLY A 53 -7.56 -4.43 0.82
CA GLY A 53 -6.45 -5.09 1.47
C GLY A 53 -5.09 -4.76 0.87
N GLY A 54 -4.05 -5.11 1.59
CA GLY A 54 -2.66 -5.05 1.14
C GLY A 54 -1.82 -3.93 1.73
N THR A 55 -0.53 -4.05 1.52
CA THR A 55 0.51 -3.15 2.07
C THR A 55 0.32 -1.67 1.73
N LYS A 56 -0.42 -1.34 0.66
CA LYS A 56 -0.65 0.06 0.26
C LYS A 56 -1.61 0.75 1.22
N THR A 57 -2.63 0.05 1.70
CA THR A 57 -3.56 0.58 2.70
C THR A 57 -2.86 0.86 4.02
N ARG A 58 -1.95 -0.02 4.47
CA ARG A 58 -1.11 0.23 5.65
C ARG A 58 -0.31 1.54 5.54
N LYS A 59 0.23 1.83 4.36
CA LYS A 59 0.98 3.08 4.11
C LYS A 59 0.09 4.30 4.05
N LEU A 60 -1.06 4.19 3.37
CA LEU A 60 -2.02 5.29 3.23
C LEU A 60 -2.67 5.65 4.56
N ASP A 61 -2.84 4.70 5.47
CA ASP A 61 -3.39 4.89 6.80
C ASP A 61 -2.63 5.95 7.62
N PHE A 62 -1.30 5.96 7.51
CA PHE A 62 -0.43 6.98 8.11
C PHE A 62 -0.27 8.22 7.23
N LEU A 63 -0.03 8.02 5.93
CA LEU A 63 0.27 9.13 5.02
C LEU A 63 -0.87 10.14 4.97
N LEU A 64 -2.10 9.66 4.74
CA LEU A 64 -3.26 10.54 4.57
C LEU A 64 -3.78 11.12 5.90
N ALA A 65 -3.42 10.53 7.04
CA ALA A 65 -3.70 11.08 8.36
C ALA A 65 -2.74 12.22 8.75
N SER A 66 -1.59 12.33 8.09
CA SER A 66 -0.58 13.32 8.46
C SER A 66 -1.07 14.76 8.19
N PRO A 67 -0.62 15.75 8.99
CA PRO A 67 -1.11 17.13 8.90
C PRO A 67 -1.01 17.73 7.49
N GLU A 68 0.02 17.38 6.75
CA GLU A 68 0.23 17.88 5.39
C GLU A 68 -0.81 17.37 4.36
N TRP A 69 -1.57 16.32 4.68
CA TRP A 69 -2.62 15.73 3.84
C TRP A 69 -4.02 16.09 4.31
N GLN A 70 -4.16 16.65 5.51
CA GLN A 70 -5.46 17.07 6.05
C GLN A 70 -6.09 18.12 5.15
N GLY A 71 -7.37 17.92 4.81
CA GLY A 71 -8.13 18.83 3.95
C GLY A 71 -7.78 18.77 2.45
N GLN A 72 -6.78 17.97 2.04
CA GLN A 72 -6.44 17.80 0.63
C GLN A 72 -7.51 16.93 -0.06
N LYS A 73 -8.28 17.53 -0.96
CA LYS A 73 -9.37 16.86 -1.69
C LYS A 73 -9.05 16.56 -3.15
N LYS A 74 -7.85 16.94 -3.63
CA LYS A 74 -7.39 16.64 -4.98
C LYS A 74 -6.02 16.01 -4.93
N TRP A 75 -5.93 14.79 -5.41
CA TRP A 75 -4.71 13.99 -5.41
C TRP A 75 -4.31 13.63 -6.83
N ALA A 76 -3.03 13.49 -7.06
CA ALA A 76 -2.50 12.92 -8.29
C ALA A 76 -1.54 11.80 -7.92
N SER A 77 -1.52 10.72 -8.69
CA SER A 77 -0.51 9.68 -8.53
C SER A 77 -0.30 8.92 -9.82
N VAL A 78 0.74 8.07 -9.84
CA VAL A 78 1.14 7.32 -11.01
C VAL A 78 1.21 5.83 -10.74
N GLY A 79 0.85 5.04 -11.73
CA GLY A 79 0.96 3.59 -11.73
C GLY A 79 0.74 2.98 -13.10
N ALA A 80 0.99 1.69 -13.22
CA ALA A 80 0.55 0.94 -14.37
C ALA A 80 -1.00 0.80 -14.36
N ILE A 81 -1.60 0.40 -15.47
CA ILE A 81 -3.08 0.31 -15.60
C ILE A 81 -3.73 -0.65 -14.61
N GLY A 82 -3.02 -1.68 -14.12
CA GLY A 82 -3.49 -2.60 -13.07
C GLY A 82 -2.88 -2.34 -11.69
N SER A 83 -2.36 -1.14 -11.46
CA SER A 83 -1.66 -0.79 -10.22
C SER A 83 -2.53 -0.93 -8.97
N GLY A 84 -2.20 -1.84 -8.07
CA GLY A 84 -2.83 -1.94 -6.75
C GLY A 84 -2.66 -0.69 -5.87
N HIS A 85 -1.64 0.13 -6.15
CA HIS A 85 -1.52 1.44 -5.50
C HIS A 85 -2.62 2.40 -5.93
N LEU A 86 -2.94 2.45 -7.22
CA LEU A 86 -4.04 3.30 -7.71
C LEU A 86 -5.40 2.79 -7.26
N VAL A 87 -5.56 1.47 -7.12
CA VAL A 87 -6.76 0.86 -6.51
C VAL A 87 -6.93 1.33 -5.06
N ALA A 88 -5.88 1.23 -4.24
CA ALA A 88 -5.93 1.69 -2.85
C ALA A 88 -6.19 3.20 -2.75
N LEU A 89 -5.62 4.01 -3.65
CA LEU A 89 -5.88 5.45 -3.70
C LEU A 89 -7.31 5.78 -4.16
N ALA A 90 -7.86 5.04 -5.11
CA ALA A 90 -9.25 5.24 -5.55
C ALA A 90 -10.24 4.91 -4.44
N ALA A 91 -10.00 3.83 -3.68
CA ALA A 91 -10.78 3.50 -2.48
C ALA A 91 -10.66 4.60 -1.41
N ALA A 92 -9.44 5.04 -1.12
CA ALA A 92 -9.19 6.13 -0.18
C ALA A 92 -9.84 7.45 -0.61
N ALA A 93 -9.80 7.77 -1.91
CA ALA A 93 -10.42 8.97 -2.45
C ALA A 93 -11.95 8.95 -2.29
N LYS A 94 -12.57 7.79 -2.48
CA LYS A 94 -14.00 7.60 -2.23
C LYS A 94 -14.35 7.81 -0.76
N GLU A 95 -13.59 7.20 0.14
CA GLU A 95 -13.82 7.26 1.59
C GLU A 95 -13.63 8.67 2.15
N LEU A 96 -12.63 9.39 1.67
CA LEU A 96 -12.31 10.75 2.13
C LEU A 96 -12.98 11.86 1.29
N GLU A 97 -13.91 11.52 0.40
CA GLU A 97 -14.59 12.47 -0.51
C GLU A 97 -13.58 13.34 -1.27
N ALA A 98 -12.51 12.73 -1.77
CA ALA A 98 -11.47 13.35 -2.56
C ALA A 98 -11.55 12.93 -4.03
N HIS A 99 -10.79 13.59 -4.88
CA HIS A 99 -10.68 13.26 -6.31
C HIS A 99 -9.26 12.83 -6.65
N LEU A 100 -9.11 11.76 -7.44
CA LEU A 100 -7.84 11.20 -7.87
C LEU A 100 -7.60 11.43 -9.38
N ASP A 101 -6.56 12.19 -9.73
CA ASP A 101 -5.97 12.18 -11.06
C ASP A 101 -5.01 11.00 -11.19
N ALA A 102 -5.46 9.90 -11.76
CA ALA A 102 -4.68 8.68 -11.96
C ALA A 102 -3.90 8.74 -13.27
N HIS A 103 -2.59 8.91 -13.18
CA HIS A 103 -1.69 8.92 -14.33
C HIS A 103 -1.18 7.52 -14.61
N MET A 104 -1.58 6.93 -15.73
CA MET A 104 -1.38 5.52 -16.03
C MET A 104 -0.48 5.28 -17.23
N PHE A 105 0.30 4.22 -17.17
CA PHE A 105 1.06 3.68 -18.29
C PHE A 105 0.75 2.20 -18.48
N TRP A 106 1.12 1.67 -19.66
CA TRP A 106 0.81 0.31 -20.06
C TRP A 106 1.57 -0.75 -19.25
N GLU A 107 0.91 -1.87 -19.04
CA GLU A 107 1.50 -3.15 -18.62
C GLU A 107 0.75 -4.31 -19.29
N PRO A 108 1.31 -5.55 -19.31
CA PRO A 108 0.63 -6.71 -19.86
C PRO A 108 -0.74 -6.95 -19.23
N ILE A 109 -1.74 -7.18 -20.09
CA ILE A 109 -3.13 -7.33 -19.67
C ILE A 109 -3.37 -8.73 -19.09
N SER A 110 -3.83 -8.79 -17.85
CA SER A 110 -4.33 -9.98 -17.19
C SER A 110 -5.77 -9.73 -16.69
N GLN A 111 -6.43 -10.75 -16.16
CA GLN A 111 -7.75 -10.58 -15.57
C GLN A 111 -7.69 -9.62 -14.37
N GLY A 112 -6.71 -9.76 -13.48
CA GLY A 112 -6.52 -8.84 -12.35
C GLY A 112 -6.24 -7.39 -12.77
N VAL A 113 -5.51 -7.17 -13.89
CA VAL A 113 -5.31 -5.83 -14.45
C VAL A 113 -6.63 -5.21 -14.89
N LYS A 114 -7.51 -5.99 -15.53
CA LYS A 114 -8.84 -5.51 -15.95
C LYS A 114 -9.72 -5.15 -14.76
N GLU A 115 -9.72 -5.98 -13.72
CA GLU A 115 -10.48 -5.77 -12.50
C GLU A 115 -10.00 -4.51 -11.76
N ASN A 116 -8.68 -4.35 -11.60
CA ASN A 116 -8.09 -3.17 -10.99
C ASN A 116 -8.40 -1.88 -11.77
N LEU A 117 -8.28 -1.93 -13.10
CA LEU A 117 -8.62 -0.78 -13.95
C LEU A 117 -10.10 -0.42 -13.85
N ALA A 118 -10.99 -1.41 -13.87
CA ALA A 118 -12.43 -1.20 -13.71
C ALA A 118 -12.75 -0.58 -12.34
N PHE A 119 -12.11 -1.05 -11.27
CA PHE A 119 -12.27 -0.49 -9.93
C PHE A 119 -11.86 0.99 -9.88
N VAL A 120 -10.69 1.34 -10.43
CA VAL A 120 -10.21 2.72 -10.46
C VAL A 120 -11.13 3.60 -11.31
N ALA A 121 -11.60 3.11 -12.46
CA ALA A 121 -12.50 3.84 -13.34
C ALA A 121 -13.90 4.09 -12.73
N GLY A 122 -14.35 3.21 -11.85
CA GLY A 122 -15.62 3.33 -11.12
C GLY A 122 -15.58 4.28 -9.93
N GLY A 123 -14.40 4.75 -9.52
CA GLY A 123 -14.22 5.67 -8.39
C GLY A 123 -14.26 7.16 -8.77
N PRO A 124 -14.01 8.06 -7.80
CA PRO A 124 -13.90 9.50 -8.03
C PRO A 124 -12.56 9.86 -8.69
N THR A 125 -12.34 9.35 -9.91
CA THR A 125 -11.03 9.31 -10.56
C THR A 125 -11.08 9.86 -11.97
N THR A 126 -10.10 10.68 -12.35
CA THR A 126 -9.81 11.04 -13.73
C THR A 126 -8.61 10.23 -14.21
N ILE A 127 -8.79 9.38 -15.21
CA ILE A 127 -7.71 8.57 -15.78
C ILE A 127 -7.02 9.34 -16.91
N ARG A 128 -5.67 9.40 -16.82
CA ARG A 128 -4.79 9.98 -17.85
C ARG A 128 -3.78 8.95 -18.31
N TYR A 129 -3.92 8.46 -19.53
CA TYR A 129 -3.08 7.42 -20.09
C TYR A 129 -1.96 7.97 -20.96
N TYR A 130 -0.74 7.44 -20.80
CA TYR A 130 0.48 7.94 -21.43
C TYR A 130 1.19 6.93 -22.34
N GLY A 131 0.58 5.79 -22.59
CA GLY A 131 1.20 4.70 -23.34
C GLY A 131 2.23 3.96 -22.50
N ASN A 132 3.45 4.47 -22.38
CA ASN A 132 4.51 3.82 -21.62
C ASN A 132 5.05 4.74 -20.49
N ARG A 133 5.83 4.12 -19.58
CA ARG A 133 6.40 4.81 -18.40
C ARG A 133 7.32 5.97 -18.77
N ILE A 134 8.11 5.82 -19.83
CA ILE A 134 9.06 6.87 -20.27
C ILE A 134 8.29 8.09 -20.77
N SER A 135 7.29 7.90 -21.63
CA SER A 135 6.42 8.99 -22.11
C SER A 135 5.72 9.71 -20.97
N MET A 136 5.29 9.00 -19.94
CA MET A 136 4.67 9.59 -18.76
C MET A 136 5.68 10.47 -17.99
N VAL A 137 6.88 9.95 -17.70
CA VAL A 137 7.91 10.71 -16.97
C VAL A 137 8.33 11.97 -17.74
N LEU A 138 8.54 11.86 -19.07
CA LEU A 138 8.91 13.00 -19.91
C LEU A 138 7.83 14.08 -19.96
N ARG A 139 6.55 13.69 -20.03
CA ARG A 139 5.42 14.64 -20.09
C ARG A 139 5.03 15.20 -18.73
N ARG A 140 5.30 14.48 -17.64
CA ARG A 140 4.87 14.82 -16.27
C ARG A 140 5.94 14.48 -15.23
N PRO A 141 7.14 15.08 -15.29
CA PRO A 141 8.24 14.75 -14.38
C PRO A 141 7.88 14.98 -12.90
N ARG A 142 7.02 15.96 -12.61
CA ARG A 142 6.56 16.25 -11.24
C ARG A 142 5.75 15.13 -10.60
N LEU A 143 5.20 14.18 -11.37
CA LEU A 143 4.55 12.99 -10.82
C LEU A 143 5.53 12.07 -10.06
N VAL A 144 6.81 12.16 -10.39
CA VAL A 144 7.87 11.37 -9.73
C VAL A 144 8.57 12.17 -8.63
N SER A 145 8.81 13.46 -8.88
CA SER A 145 9.50 14.34 -7.91
C SER A 145 8.60 14.87 -6.79
N GLY A 146 7.28 14.70 -6.92
CA GLY A 146 6.31 15.18 -5.92
C GLY A 146 5.85 16.63 -6.15
N GLY A 147 5.08 17.15 -5.21
CA GLY A 147 4.56 18.51 -5.22
C GLY A 147 3.10 18.61 -5.64
N ILE A 148 2.74 19.70 -6.34
CA ILE A 148 1.38 19.99 -6.79
C ILE A 148 1.35 20.03 -8.32
N ILE A 149 0.37 19.36 -8.92
CA ILE A 149 0.14 19.32 -10.38
C ILE A 149 -1.34 19.65 -10.65
N GLY A 150 -1.60 20.76 -11.35
CA GLY A 150 -2.98 21.16 -11.67
C GLY A 150 -3.89 21.35 -10.45
N GLY A 151 -3.32 21.74 -9.31
CA GLY A 151 -4.03 21.88 -8.03
C GLY A 151 -4.19 20.57 -7.25
N ALA A 152 -3.71 19.43 -7.78
CA ALA A 152 -3.70 18.15 -7.09
C ALA A 152 -2.36 17.91 -6.42
N LYS A 153 -2.37 17.47 -5.14
CA LYS A 153 -1.16 17.07 -4.42
C LYS A 153 -0.74 15.67 -4.86
N VAL A 154 0.55 15.50 -5.15
CA VAL A 154 1.08 14.24 -5.65
C VAL A 154 1.31 13.26 -4.50
N VAL A 155 0.59 12.14 -4.52
CA VAL A 155 0.89 10.97 -3.67
C VAL A 155 2.06 10.23 -4.28
N PRO A 156 3.16 9.99 -3.54
CA PRO A 156 4.31 9.26 -4.04
C PRO A 156 3.91 7.87 -4.58
N PRO A 157 4.56 7.38 -5.66
CA PRO A 157 4.30 6.03 -6.17
C PRO A 157 4.42 4.99 -5.06
N GLY A 158 3.39 4.13 -4.94
CA GLY A 158 3.31 3.13 -3.87
C GLY A 158 3.12 3.69 -2.45
N ALA A 159 2.74 4.98 -2.31
CA ALA A 159 2.70 5.70 -1.03
C ALA A 159 4.04 5.66 -0.27
N SER A 160 5.17 5.53 -1.02
CA SER A 160 6.51 5.38 -0.45
C SER A 160 7.04 6.74 0.00
N SER A 161 6.96 6.97 1.30
CA SER A 161 7.42 8.17 2.01
C SER A 161 7.81 7.77 3.42
N PRO A 162 8.60 8.58 4.16
CA PRO A 162 8.95 8.27 5.55
C PRO A 162 7.73 7.99 6.42
N ILE A 163 6.68 8.82 6.33
CA ILE A 163 5.46 8.65 7.12
C ILE A 163 4.66 7.41 6.67
N GLY A 164 4.52 7.17 5.36
CA GLY A 164 3.83 5.98 4.84
C GLY A 164 4.53 4.68 5.21
N THR A 165 5.87 4.68 5.28
CA THR A 165 6.65 3.50 5.64
C THR A 165 6.37 3.03 7.08
N LEU A 166 5.90 3.91 7.97
CA LEU A 166 5.50 3.54 9.34
C LEU A 166 4.42 2.44 9.35
N GLY A 167 3.55 2.41 8.34
CA GLY A 167 2.58 1.33 8.19
C GLY A 167 3.21 -0.06 8.00
N LEU A 168 4.38 -0.13 7.36
CA LEU A 168 5.13 -1.38 7.22
C LEU A 168 5.97 -1.69 8.45
N VAL A 169 6.52 -0.68 9.13
CA VAL A 169 7.18 -0.87 10.45
C VAL A 169 6.17 -1.47 11.42
N ARG A 170 4.94 -0.95 11.45
CA ARG A 170 3.87 -1.47 12.29
C ARG A 170 3.51 -2.92 11.94
N ALA A 171 3.47 -3.28 10.65
CA ALA A 171 3.25 -4.66 10.22
C ALA A 171 4.37 -5.62 10.70
N GLY A 172 5.62 -5.15 10.70
CA GLY A 172 6.74 -5.92 11.25
C GLY A 172 6.64 -6.12 12.76
N LEU A 173 6.24 -5.09 13.51
CA LEU A 173 6.01 -5.19 14.95
C LEU A 173 4.81 -6.10 15.27
N GLU A 174 3.73 -6.02 14.47
CA GLU A 174 2.58 -6.92 14.57
C GLU A 174 3.01 -8.40 14.39
N LEU A 175 3.85 -8.69 13.40
CA LEU A 175 4.39 -10.04 13.21
C LEU A 175 5.26 -10.48 14.39
N ALA A 176 6.08 -9.58 14.93
CA ALA A 176 6.90 -9.88 16.11
C ALA A 176 6.04 -10.20 17.34
N ASP A 177 4.93 -9.48 17.55
CA ASP A 177 3.98 -9.77 18.62
C ASP A 177 3.31 -11.14 18.42
N GLN A 178 2.94 -11.50 17.19
CA GLN A 178 2.36 -12.81 16.86
C GLN A 178 3.36 -13.97 17.11
N VAL A 179 4.65 -13.76 16.80
CA VAL A 179 5.71 -14.72 17.16
C VAL A 179 5.84 -14.84 18.68
N ALA A 180 5.88 -13.71 19.39
CA ALA A 180 5.99 -13.70 20.85
C ALA A 180 4.78 -14.34 21.54
N ALA A 181 3.60 -14.24 20.95
CA ALA A 181 2.38 -14.89 21.40
C ALA A 181 2.34 -16.41 21.08
N GLY A 182 3.30 -16.92 20.32
CA GLY A 182 3.36 -18.32 19.91
C GLY A 182 2.38 -18.70 18.80
N GLU A 183 1.83 -17.72 18.07
CA GLU A 183 0.93 -17.96 16.93
C GLU A 183 1.64 -18.60 15.74
N LEU A 184 2.97 -18.38 15.62
CA LEU A 184 3.84 -19.04 14.66
C LEU A 184 5.25 -19.16 15.27
N PRO A 185 6.08 -20.16 14.84
CA PRO A 185 7.48 -20.23 15.24
C PRO A 185 8.26 -19.03 14.70
N SER A 186 9.38 -18.70 15.36
CA SER A 186 10.29 -17.66 14.81
C SER A 186 10.74 -18.07 13.40
N PRO A 187 10.48 -17.24 12.38
CA PRO A 187 10.82 -17.59 11.00
C PRO A 187 12.33 -17.50 10.77
N ASP A 188 12.91 -18.49 10.09
CA ASP A 188 14.29 -18.42 9.59
C ASP A 188 14.42 -17.47 8.39
N HIS A 189 13.35 -17.36 7.60
CA HIS A 189 13.29 -16.52 6.40
C HIS A 189 11.97 -15.77 6.31
N LEU A 190 12.05 -14.48 5.96
CA LEU A 190 10.90 -13.64 5.68
C LEU A 190 10.95 -13.15 4.21
N TYR A 191 9.93 -13.50 3.44
CA TYR A 191 9.79 -13.06 2.05
C TYR A 191 8.76 -11.96 1.94
N VAL A 192 9.16 -10.82 1.39
CA VAL A 192 8.28 -9.66 1.19
C VAL A 192 8.35 -9.23 -0.27
N ALA A 193 7.18 -8.98 -0.88
CA ALA A 193 7.13 -8.43 -2.23
C ALA A 193 7.67 -7.00 -2.22
N TYR A 194 8.79 -6.76 -2.89
CA TYR A 194 9.45 -5.46 -2.97
C TYR A 194 9.21 -4.84 -4.35
N GLY A 195 8.48 -3.74 -4.38
CA GLY A 195 8.16 -2.99 -5.61
C GLY A 195 8.70 -1.56 -5.56
N SER A 196 7.89 -0.63 -5.03
CA SER A 196 8.24 0.80 -4.96
C SER A 196 9.21 1.17 -3.82
N GLY A 197 9.65 0.23 -3.03
CA GLY A 197 10.56 0.45 -1.89
C GLY A 197 9.87 1.24 -0.75
N GLY A 198 9.39 0.57 0.22
CA GLY A 198 8.80 1.19 1.41
C GLY A 198 8.71 0.15 2.48
#